data_0c61f9af6ca1067ce98e337227bb929e
#
_entry.id   0c61f9af6ca1067ce98e337227bb929e
#
_cell.length_a   1.000
_cell.length_b   1.000
_cell.length_c   1.000
_cell.angle_alpha   90.00
_cell.angle_beta   90.00
_cell.angle_gamma   90.00
#
_symmetry.space_group_name_H-M   'P 1'
#
loop_
_entity.id
_entity.type
_entity.pdbx_description
1 polymer ?
#
loop_
_entity_poly.entity_id
_entity_poly.type
_entity_poly.pdbx_seq_one_letter_code
_entity_poly.pdbx_strand_id
1 'polypeptide(L)'
;YKKARIKHATIYVKNQVGLKNIFKLGSLSNTKYFEGVPRIPRTVLDAHREGLILGSACSEGEVFDAVVSQGVDAAVEVAKYYDFIEIMPPAIYAPLIAKEQVKDMEELQTIIKSLIEVGDRLGKPVLATGNVHYIEPEEEIYREIIVRSLGQGAMINRTIGHGEHAQPAPLPKAHFRTTNEMLDEFAFLGEELARKLVIENTNALAEIFEPVEVVKGDLYTPFIDKAEETVAELTYKKAFEIYGNPLPDIVDLRIEKELTSILGNGFAVIYLASQMLVQRSNERGYLVGSRGSVGSSFVATMIGITEVNPLSPHYVCGQCQYSEFITDGSYGSGFDMPNKDCPKCGHKLSKNGQDIPFETFLGFDGDKVPDIDLNFSGEDQPSAHLDVRDIFGEEYAFRAGTVGTVAAKTAYGFVKGYERDYGKFYRDAEVERLAQGAAGVKRTTGQHPGGIVVIPNYMDVYDFTPVQYPADDVTAEWQTTHFNFHDIDENVLKLDVLGHDDPTMIRKLQDLSGIDPNDIPMD
;
A
#
# COMPACT_ATOMS: atom_id res chain seq x y z
N TYR A 1 -0.50 -1.15 -29.28
CA TYR A 1 0.45 -1.60 -28.24
C TYR A 1 0.17 -3.04 -27.79
N LYS A 2 -1.08 -3.51 -27.83
CA LYS A 2 -1.48 -4.86 -27.35
C LYS A 2 -0.71 -6.01 -28.01
N LYS A 3 -0.38 -5.88 -29.31
CA LYS A 3 0.34 -6.89 -30.10
C LYS A 3 1.83 -6.60 -30.25
N ALA A 4 2.32 -5.49 -29.72
CA ALA A 4 3.72 -5.13 -29.83
C ALA A 4 4.59 -6.05 -28.96
N ARG A 5 5.79 -6.39 -29.45
CA ARG A 5 6.80 -7.07 -28.64
C ARG A 5 7.26 -6.14 -27.53
N ILE A 6 7.23 -6.65 -26.30
CA ILE A 6 7.67 -5.89 -25.13
C ILE A 6 9.20 -5.79 -25.14
N LYS A 7 9.71 -4.63 -24.81
CA LYS A 7 11.13 -4.35 -24.60
C LYS A 7 11.35 -3.75 -23.24
N HIS A 8 12.48 -4.06 -22.63
CA HIS A 8 12.86 -3.50 -21.34
C HIS A 8 13.58 -2.15 -21.55
N ALA A 9 13.35 -1.25 -20.61
CA ALA A 9 14.10 -0.01 -20.44
C ALA A 9 14.34 0.22 -18.95
N THR A 10 15.46 0.79 -18.59
CA THR A 10 15.73 1.23 -17.24
C THR A 10 15.31 2.68 -17.10
N ILE A 11 14.60 3.02 -16.03
CA ILE A 11 14.17 4.40 -15.77
C ILE A 11 14.66 4.79 -14.38
N TYR A 12 15.49 5.84 -14.33
CA TYR A 12 15.91 6.47 -13.08
C TYR A 12 15.17 7.78 -12.85
N VAL A 13 14.82 8.01 -11.60
CA VAL A 13 14.23 9.28 -11.13
C VAL A 13 15.35 10.26 -10.81
N LYS A 14 15.42 11.37 -11.55
CA LYS A 14 16.44 12.40 -11.34
C LYS A 14 16.10 13.36 -10.20
N ASN A 15 14.83 13.73 -10.07
CA ASN A 15 14.34 14.74 -9.13
C ASN A 15 12.87 14.51 -8.76
N GLN A 16 12.29 15.39 -7.94
CA GLN A 16 10.91 15.26 -7.45
C GLN A 16 9.86 15.27 -8.57
N VAL A 17 10.08 16.00 -9.66
CA VAL A 17 9.19 15.97 -10.84
C VAL A 17 9.21 14.59 -11.49
N GLY A 18 10.41 14.01 -11.64
CA GLY A 18 10.59 12.66 -12.15
C GLY A 18 9.92 11.60 -11.28
N LEU A 19 9.93 11.77 -9.95
CA LEU A 19 9.24 10.86 -9.03
C LEU A 19 7.73 10.84 -9.30
N LYS A 20 7.10 12.00 -9.42
CA LYS A 20 5.68 12.09 -9.76
C LYS A 20 5.38 11.49 -11.14
N ASN A 21 6.26 11.72 -12.12
CA ASN A 21 6.11 11.15 -13.45
C ASN A 21 6.26 9.63 -13.47
N ILE A 22 7.20 9.05 -12.70
CA ILE A 22 7.31 7.58 -12.61
C ILE A 22 6.11 6.96 -11.89
N PHE A 23 5.52 7.64 -10.91
CA PHE A 23 4.28 7.18 -10.28
C PHE A 23 3.10 7.18 -11.27
N LYS A 24 2.99 8.19 -12.12
CA LYS A 24 2.00 8.23 -13.21
C LYS A 24 2.22 7.11 -14.22
N LEU A 25 3.46 6.92 -14.67
CA LEU A 25 3.81 5.85 -15.61
C LEU A 25 3.54 4.46 -15.02
N GLY A 26 3.92 4.23 -13.76
CA GLY A 26 3.63 3.00 -13.03
C GLY A 26 2.13 2.74 -12.92
N SER A 27 1.35 3.76 -12.63
CA SER A 27 -0.11 3.67 -12.58
C SER A 27 -0.72 3.36 -13.93
N LEU A 28 -0.32 4.06 -14.98
CA LEU A 28 -0.82 3.84 -16.35
C LEU A 28 -0.47 2.44 -16.86
N SER A 29 0.72 1.93 -16.51
CA SER A 29 1.15 0.58 -16.93
C SER A 29 0.37 -0.52 -16.20
N ASN A 30 -0.03 -0.29 -14.95
CA ASN A 30 -0.78 -1.24 -14.13
C ASN A 30 -2.32 -1.07 -14.23
N THR A 31 -2.78 -0.09 -15.01
CA THR A 31 -4.23 0.14 -15.22
C THR A 31 -4.55 0.13 -16.72
N LYS A 32 -4.47 1.29 -17.38
CA LYS A 32 -4.88 1.50 -18.77
C LYS A 32 -4.10 0.64 -19.77
N TYR A 33 -2.83 0.38 -19.53
CA TYR A 33 -1.93 -0.32 -20.46
C TYR A 33 -1.52 -1.72 -19.94
N PHE A 34 -2.21 -2.25 -18.97
CA PHE A 34 -2.01 -3.61 -18.49
C PHE A 34 -2.60 -4.64 -19.49
N GLU A 35 -1.77 -5.59 -19.93
CA GLU A 35 -2.17 -6.68 -20.83
C GLU A 35 -1.49 -7.98 -20.37
N GLY A 36 -1.90 -8.47 -19.19
CA GLY A 36 -1.26 -9.60 -18.51
C GLY A 36 0.09 -9.28 -17.87
N VAL A 37 0.74 -8.21 -18.33
CA VAL A 37 1.92 -7.57 -17.72
C VAL A 37 1.83 -6.06 -17.90
N PRO A 38 2.43 -5.27 -17.00
CA PRO A 38 2.50 -3.82 -17.14
C PRO A 38 3.27 -3.42 -18.40
N ARG A 39 2.75 -2.44 -19.15
CA ARG A 39 3.36 -1.91 -20.37
C ARG A 39 3.30 -0.39 -20.40
N ILE A 40 4.28 0.22 -21.01
CA ILE A 40 4.30 1.67 -21.22
C ILE A 40 4.52 1.93 -22.71
N PRO A 41 3.51 2.43 -23.44
CA PRO A 41 3.72 2.89 -24.82
C PRO A 41 4.74 4.04 -24.85
N ARG A 42 5.62 4.07 -25.87
CA ARG A 42 6.66 5.10 -25.98
C ARG A 42 6.10 6.52 -25.96
N THR A 43 4.98 6.77 -26.62
CA THR A 43 4.32 8.08 -26.62
C THR A 43 3.86 8.52 -25.25
N VAL A 44 3.49 7.58 -24.39
CA VAL A 44 3.11 7.85 -22.97
C VAL A 44 4.36 8.14 -22.15
N LEU A 45 5.43 7.39 -22.37
CA LEU A 45 6.72 7.65 -21.72
C LEU A 45 7.26 9.04 -22.09
N ASP A 46 7.20 9.40 -23.39
CA ASP A 46 7.64 10.71 -23.88
C ASP A 46 6.86 11.87 -23.25
N ALA A 47 5.54 11.70 -23.06
CA ALA A 47 4.70 12.69 -22.41
C ALA A 47 5.01 12.90 -20.91
N HIS A 48 5.74 11.97 -20.28
CA HIS A 48 6.10 12.01 -18.85
C HIS A 48 7.62 11.96 -18.64
N ARG A 49 8.40 12.40 -19.63
CA ARG A 49 9.86 12.26 -19.66
C ARG A 49 10.59 13.18 -18.68
N GLU A 50 9.99 14.28 -18.29
CA GLU A 50 10.63 15.28 -17.42
C GLU A 50 11.07 14.67 -16.07
N GLY A 51 12.31 14.94 -15.69
CA GLY A 51 12.90 14.42 -14.45
C GLY A 51 13.24 12.93 -14.47
N LEU A 52 13.19 12.27 -15.64
CA LEU A 52 13.53 10.86 -15.82
C LEU A 52 14.76 10.70 -16.71
N ILE A 53 15.57 9.68 -16.42
CA ILE A 53 16.75 9.27 -17.18
C ILE A 53 16.53 7.84 -17.62
N LEU A 54 16.70 7.58 -18.91
CA LEU A 54 16.46 6.28 -19.53
C LEU A 54 17.75 5.57 -19.91
N GLY A 55 17.84 4.30 -19.51
CA GLY A 55 18.88 3.36 -19.91
C GLY A 55 18.38 2.26 -20.83
N SER A 56 19.29 1.68 -21.61
CA SER A 56 18.99 0.63 -22.60
C SER A 56 18.65 -0.73 -22.00
N ALA A 57 18.74 -0.89 -20.69
CA ALA A 57 18.44 -2.09 -19.91
C ALA A 57 19.28 -3.34 -20.28
N CYS A 58 18.65 -4.52 -20.20
CA CYS A 58 19.26 -5.84 -20.29
C CYS A 58 19.18 -6.45 -21.69
N SER A 59 19.40 -7.76 -21.81
CA SER A 59 19.24 -8.52 -23.06
C SER A 59 17.84 -8.49 -23.68
N GLU A 60 16.83 -8.12 -22.91
CA GLU A 60 15.47 -7.90 -23.42
C GLU A 60 15.22 -6.45 -23.88
N GLY A 61 16.24 -5.59 -23.81
CA GLY A 61 16.19 -4.20 -24.30
C GLY A 61 16.28 -4.09 -25.81
N GLU A 62 15.87 -2.95 -26.36
CA GLU A 62 15.87 -2.71 -27.83
C GLU A 62 17.29 -2.62 -28.40
N VAL A 63 18.22 -1.98 -27.66
CA VAL A 63 19.58 -1.76 -28.15
C VAL A 63 20.35 -3.08 -28.22
N PHE A 64 20.23 -3.94 -27.21
CA PHE A 64 20.81 -5.28 -27.20
C PHE A 64 20.26 -6.12 -28.37
N ASP A 65 18.94 -6.14 -28.53
CA ASP A 65 18.27 -6.88 -29.61
C ASP A 65 18.73 -6.39 -31.00
N ALA A 66 18.89 -5.08 -31.17
CA ALA A 66 19.37 -4.50 -32.42
C ALA A 66 20.83 -4.87 -32.71
N VAL A 67 21.71 -4.85 -31.70
CA VAL A 67 23.11 -5.30 -31.86
C VAL A 67 23.16 -6.74 -32.35
N VAL A 68 22.39 -7.64 -31.72
CA VAL A 68 22.41 -9.08 -32.03
C VAL A 68 21.77 -9.38 -33.36
N SER A 69 20.65 -8.73 -33.70
CA SER A 69 19.86 -9.08 -34.90
C SER A 69 20.20 -8.29 -36.14
N GLN A 70 20.74 -7.06 -36.02
CA GLN A 70 20.91 -6.13 -37.13
C GLN A 70 22.29 -5.45 -37.17
N GLY A 71 23.07 -5.58 -36.10
CA GLY A 71 24.40 -5.02 -35.97
C GLY A 71 24.45 -3.60 -35.41
N VAL A 72 25.67 -3.07 -35.28
CA VAL A 72 25.96 -1.81 -34.57
C VAL A 72 25.26 -0.60 -35.20
N ASP A 73 25.24 -0.50 -36.54
CA ASP A 73 24.65 0.66 -37.20
C ASP A 73 23.16 0.83 -36.88
N ALA A 74 22.42 -0.27 -36.92
CA ALA A 74 20.99 -0.26 -36.55
C ALA A 74 20.80 0.03 -35.04
N ALA A 75 21.67 -0.52 -34.22
CA ALA A 75 21.63 -0.29 -32.75
C ALA A 75 21.91 1.18 -32.40
N VAL A 76 22.81 1.86 -33.14
CA VAL A 76 23.07 3.31 -32.99
C VAL A 76 21.79 4.13 -33.19
N GLU A 77 20.99 3.81 -34.22
CA GLU A 77 19.73 4.52 -34.47
C GLU A 77 18.72 4.32 -33.32
N VAL A 78 18.57 3.10 -32.85
CA VAL A 78 17.69 2.76 -31.71
C VAL A 78 18.16 3.44 -30.44
N ALA A 79 19.47 3.45 -30.20
CA ALA A 79 20.08 3.96 -28.97
C ALA A 79 19.98 5.49 -28.81
N LYS A 80 19.64 6.23 -29.89
CA LYS A 80 19.39 7.68 -29.80
C LYS A 80 18.29 8.03 -28.80
N TYR A 81 17.36 7.12 -28.55
CA TYR A 81 16.23 7.31 -27.62
C TYR A 81 16.64 7.30 -26.16
N TYR A 82 17.70 6.60 -25.81
CA TYR A 82 18.16 6.40 -24.43
C TYR A 82 19.21 7.44 -24.03
N ASP A 83 19.28 7.76 -22.74
CA ASP A 83 20.28 8.69 -22.20
C ASP A 83 21.64 8.03 -21.98
N PHE A 84 21.64 6.74 -21.67
CA PHE A 84 22.84 5.92 -21.48
C PHE A 84 22.63 4.49 -21.96
N ILE A 85 23.75 3.80 -22.19
CA ILE A 85 23.78 2.39 -22.57
C ILE A 85 24.19 1.57 -21.37
N GLU A 86 23.49 0.46 -21.11
CA GLU A 86 23.85 -0.50 -20.08
C GLU A 86 24.54 -1.72 -20.68
N ILE A 87 25.55 -2.16 -19.97
CA ILE A 87 26.17 -3.48 -20.13
C ILE A 87 26.16 -4.19 -18.78
N MET A 88 26.10 -5.50 -18.81
CA MET A 88 26.07 -6.33 -17.62
C MET A 88 27.20 -7.35 -17.65
N PRO A 89 27.60 -7.93 -16.50
CA PRO A 89 28.56 -9.01 -16.45
C PRO A 89 28.24 -10.13 -17.45
N PRO A 90 29.23 -10.74 -18.11
CA PRO A 90 28.99 -11.89 -19.00
C PRO A 90 28.17 -13.01 -18.35
N ALA A 91 28.35 -13.23 -17.03
CA ALA A 91 27.58 -14.21 -16.26
C ALA A 91 26.05 -13.94 -16.21
N ILE A 92 25.64 -12.67 -16.37
CA ILE A 92 24.22 -12.29 -16.47
C ILE A 92 23.63 -12.67 -17.85
N TYR A 93 24.43 -12.58 -18.89
CA TYR A 93 24.02 -12.93 -20.25
C TYR A 93 24.23 -14.41 -20.59
N ALA A 94 24.99 -15.15 -19.80
CA ALA A 94 25.34 -16.57 -20.05
C ALA A 94 24.13 -17.48 -20.37
N PRO A 95 22.92 -17.29 -19.79
CA PRO A 95 21.74 -18.05 -20.20
C PRO A 95 21.38 -17.96 -21.67
N LEU A 96 21.80 -16.92 -22.39
CA LEU A 96 21.60 -16.80 -23.85
C LEU A 96 22.36 -17.85 -24.64
N ILE A 97 23.52 -18.29 -24.13
CA ILE A 97 24.30 -19.38 -24.74
C ILE A 97 23.53 -20.69 -24.60
N ALA A 98 23.01 -20.97 -23.41
CA ALA A 98 22.20 -22.17 -23.18
C ALA A 98 20.91 -22.21 -24.01
N LYS A 99 20.37 -21.03 -24.37
CA LYS A 99 19.19 -20.87 -25.24
C LYS A 99 19.55 -20.86 -26.73
N GLU A 100 20.81 -21.07 -27.08
CA GLU A 100 21.33 -21.05 -28.47
C GLU A 100 21.08 -19.69 -29.21
N GLN A 101 20.89 -18.61 -28.43
CA GLN A 101 20.75 -17.25 -28.97
C GLN A 101 22.09 -16.56 -29.21
N VAL A 102 23.12 -17.02 -28.52
CA VAL A 102 24.53 -16.63 -28.64
C VAL A 102 25.32 -17.92 -28.66
N LYS A 103 26.33 -18.01 -29.52
CA LYS A 103 27.08 -19.23 -29.75
C LYS A 103 27.92 -19.63 -28.54
N ASP A 104 28.71 -18.68 -28.04
CA ASP A 104 29.69 -18.93 -26.99
C ASP A 104 30.05 -17.64 -26.22
N MET A 105 30.95 -17.74 -25.27
CA MET A 105 31.41 -16.62 -24.45
C MET A 105 32.16 -15.56 -25.27
N GLU A 106 32.88 -15.96 -26.30
CA GLU A 106 33.64 -15.03 -27.16
C GLU A 106 32.67 -14.12 -27.96
N GLU A 107 31.63 -14.71 -28.52
CA GLU A 107 30.56 -13.94 -29.19
C GLU A 107 29.86 -13.03 -28.19
N LEU A 108 29.60 -13.48 -26.98
CA LEU A 108 28.96 -12.66 -25.93
C LEU A 108 29.81 -11.45 -25.58
N GLN A 109 31.13 -11.64 -25.39
CA GLN A 109 32.06 -10.53 -25.18
C GLN A 109 32.11 -9.56 -26.36
N THR A 110 31.99 -10.08 -27.58
CA THR A 110 31.89 -9.25 -28.81
C THR A 110 30.63 -8.41 -28.81
N ILE A 111 29.49 -8.96 -28.39
CA ILE A 111 28.24 -8.20 -28.25
C ILE A 111 28.40 -7.07 -27.22
N ILE A 112 29.04 -7.34 -26.08
CA ILE A 112 29.32 -6.32 -25.04
C ILE A 112 30.18 -5.19 -25.63
N LYS A 113 31.25 -5.53 -26.37
CA LYS A 113 32.09 -4.54 -27.06
C LYS A 113 31.30 -3.72 -28.08
N SER A 114 30.36 -4.34 -28.80
CA SER A 114 29.49 -3.65 -29.75
C SER A 114 28.53 -2.67 -29.06
N LEU A 115 28.01 -3.01 -27.87
CA LEU A 115 27.22 -2.08 -27.05
C LEU A 115 28.04 -0.87 -26.59
N ILE A 116 29.30 -1.07 -26.24
CA ILE A 116 30.23 0.02 -25.90
C ILE A 116 30.45 0.91 -27.10
N GLU A 117 30.69 0.34 -28.31
CA GLU A 117 30.85 1.07 -29.54
C GLU A 117 29.60 1.93 -29.86
N VAL A 118 28.39 1.42 -29.61
CA VAL A 118 27.14 2.19 -29.78
C VAL A 118 27.14 3.45 -28.92
N GLY A 119 27.54 3.31 -27.64
CA GLY A 119 27.66 4.45 -26.73
C GLY A 119 28.70 5.46 -27.20
N ASP A 120 29.89 4.99 -27.58
CA ASP A 120 31.00 5.83 -28.04
C ASP A 120 30.62 6.61 -29.31
N ARG A 121 29.96 5.98 -30.28
CA ARG A 121 29.50 6.64 -31.51
C ARG A 121 28.47 7.75 -31.26
N LEU A 122 27.66 7.61 -30.21
CA LEU A 122 26.65 8.60 -29.84
C LEU A 122 27.15 9.61 -28.79
N GLY A 123 28.35 9.43 -28.26
CA GLY A 123 28.85 10.22 -27.15
C GLY A 123 28.02 10.05 -25.86
N LYS A 124 27.38 8.90 -25.69
CA LYS A 124 26.57 8.58 -24.51
C LYS A 124 27.35 7.72 -23.52
N PRO A 125 27.16 7.91 -22.19
CA PRO A 125 27.83 7.09 -21.21
C PRO A 125 27.38 5.63 -21.32
N VAL A 126 28.34 4.72 -21.19
CA VAL A 126 28.11 3.29 -21.05
C VAL A 126 28.37 2.91 -19.59
N LEU A 127 27.45 2.22 -18.99
CA LEU A 127 27.45 1.87 -17.56
C LEU A 127 27.45 0.35 -17.37
N ALA A 128 28.32 -0.14 -16.52
CA ALA A 128 28.30 -1.52 -16.10
C ALA A 128 27.35 -1.67 -14.88
N THR A 129 26.25 -2.43 -15.05
CA THR A 129 25.25 -2.68 -14.02
C THR A 129 25.15 -4.17 -13.70
N GLY A 130 24.66 -4.53 -12.51
CA GLY A 130 24.72 -5.91 -12.01
C GLY A 130 23.46 -6.75 -12.23
N ASN A 131 22.31 -6.16 -12.56
CA ASN A 131 21.02 -6.84 -12.58
C ASN A 131 20.79 -7.73 -11.35
N VAL A 132 21.00 -7.16 -10.16
CA VAL A 132 21.04 -7.87 -8.88
C VAL A 132 19.64 -8.33 -8.47
N HIS A 133 19.56 -9.59 -8.03
CA HIS A 133 18.32 -10.19 -7.50
C HIS A 133 18.49 -10.82 -6.11
N TYR A 134 19.70 -11.02 -5.65
CA TYR A 134 20.04 -11.54 -4.31
C TYR A 134 21.44 -11.05 -3.92
N ILE A 135 21.79 -11.13 -2.63
CA ILE A 135 23.03 -10.55 -2.12
C ILE A 135 24.19 -11.52 -2.29
N GLU A 136 24.14 -12.67 -1.66
CA GLU A 136 25.24 -13.63 -1.66
C GLU A 136 25.09 -14.68 -2.77
N PRO A 137 26.18 -15.16 -3.39
CA PRO A 137 26.12 -16.17 -4.43
C PRO A 137 25.34 -17.43 -4.04
N GLU A 138 25.40 -17.83 -2.77
CA GLU A 138 24.75 -19.00 -2.21
C GLU A 138 23.22 -18.86 -2.17
N GLU A 139 22.69 -17.64 -2.24
CA GLU A 139 21.26 -17.36 -2.24
C GLU A 139 20.57 -17.62 -3.59
N GLU A 140 21.35 -17.94 -4.62
CA GLU A 140 20.83 -18.35 -5.93
C GLU A 140 19.75 -19.42 -5.82
N ILE A 141 19.92 -20.37 -4.89
CA ILE A 141 18.96 -21.47 -4.68
C ILE A 141 17.57 -20.98 -4.24
N TYR A 142 17.51 -19.94 -3.39
CA TYR A 142 16.23 -19.37 -2.96
C TYR A 142 15.48 -18.74 -4.13
N ARG A 143 16.19 -17.97 -4.97
CA ARG A 143 15.64 -17.42 -6.19
C ARG A 143 15.17 -18.53 -7.13
N GLU A 144 15.96 -19.57 -7.32
CA GLU A 144 15.59 -20.68 -8.21
C GLU A 144 14.32 -21.37 -7.74
N ILE A 145 14.19 -21.71 -6.45
CA ILE A 145 12.99 -22.32 -5.89
C ILE A 145 11.75 -21.46 -6.14
N ILE A 146 11.84 -20.14 -5.89
CA ILE A 146 10.72 -19.21 -6.09
C ILE A 146 10.37 -19.10 -7.58
N VAL A 147 11.35 -18.93 -8.46
CA VAL A 147 11.11 -18.83 -9.91
C VAL A 147 10.48 -20.11 -10.45
N ARG A 148 10.98 -21.27 -10.04
CA ARG A 148 10.44 -22.55 -10.48
C ARG A 148 9.02 -22.81 -9.97
N SER A 149 8.66 -22.26 -8.81
CA SER A 149 7.29 -22.33 -8.28
C SER A 149 6.24 -21.62 -9.13
N LEU A 150 6.65 -20.71 -10.04
CA LEU A 150 5.75 -20.07 -11.01
C LEU A 150 5.21 -21.03 -12.09
N GLY A 151 5.76 -22.23 -12.16
CA GLY A 151 5.35 -23.26 -13.10
C GLY A 151 5.93 -23.08 -14.51
N GLN A 152 5.70 -24.09 -15.36
CA GLN A 152 6.26 -24.16 -16.72
C GLN A 152 5.68 -23.10 -17.69
N GLY A 153 4.50 -22.56 -17.39
CA GLY A 153 3.88 -21.50 -18.18
C GLY A 153 4.55 -20.13 -18.10
N ALA A 154 5.36 -19.90 -17.06
CA ALA A 154 6.09 -18.64 -16.91
C ALA A 154 7.22 -18.53 -17.96
N MET A 155 7.35 -17.36 -18.59
CA MET A 155 8.38 -17.14 -19.62
C MET A 155 9.80 -17.44 -19.14
N ILE A 156 10.09 -17.14 -17.87
CA ILE A 156 11.40 -17.40 -17.24
C ILE A 156 11.70 -18.91 -17.09
N ASN A 157 10.67 -19.76 -17.08
CA ASN A 157 10.77 -21.22 -16.95
C ASN A 157 10.71 -21.95 -18.29
N ARG A 158 10.83 -21.24 -19.42
CA ARG A 158 10.87 -21.92 -20.73
C ARG A 158 11.98 -22.95 -20.76
N THR A 159 11.63 -24.13 -21.27
CA THR A 159 12.56 -25.22 -21.41
C THR A 159 13.46 -25.02 -22.62
N ILE A 160 14.69 -25.52 -22.51
CA ILE A 160 15.67 -25.69 -23.58
C ILE A 160 15.81 -27.19 -23.86
N GLY A 161 16.15 -27.57 -25.10
CA GLY A 161 16.18 -28.97 -25.51
C GLY A 161 14.81 -29.52 -25.91
N HIS A 162 14.76 -30.78 -26.32
CA HIS A 162 13.56 -31.44 -26.82
C HIS A 162 13.32 -32.80 -26.15
N GLY A 163 12.04 -33.16 -25.99
CA GLY A 163 11.62 -34.46 -25.46
C GLY A 163 12.05 -34.68 -24.00
N GLU A 164 12.55 -35.88 -23.69
CA GLU A 164 12.97 -36.27 -22.34
C GLU A 164 14.20 -35.49 -21.83
N HIS A 165 14.90 -34.77 -22.71
CA HIS A 165 16.05 -33.91 -22.36
C HIS A 165 15.67 -32.44 -22.18
N ALA A 166 14.41 -32.09 -22.26
CA ALA A 166 13.95 -30.74 -22.03
C ALA A 166 14.18 -30.34 -20.57
N GLN A 167 14.95 -29.26 -20.35
CA GLN A 167 15.24 -28.72 -19.04
C GLN A 167 14.93 -27.22 -18.99
N PRO A 168 14.57 -26.65 -17.82
CA PRO A 168 14.42 -25.21 -17.70
C PRO A 168 15.75 -24.52 -18.05
N ALA A 169 15.66 -23.40 -18.76
CA ALA A 169 16.84 -22.57 -19.00
C ALA A 169 17.48 -22.17 -17.67
N PRO A 170 18.82 -22.15 -17.58
CA PRO A 170 19.50 -21.71 -16.38
C PRO A 170 19.15 -20.25 -16.07
N LEU A 171 19.11 -19.91 -14.78
CA LEU A 171 18.97 -18.53 -14.34
C LEU A 171 20.31 -17.82 -14.39
N PRO A 172 20.34 -16.49 -14.59
CA PRO A 172 21.58 -15.72 -14.55
C PRO A 172 22.15 -15.69 -13.14
N LYS A 173 23.49 -15.61 -13.04
CA LYS A 173 24.23 -15.41 -11.78
C LYS A 173 24.08 -13.97 -11.31
N ALA A 174 22.98 -13.65 -10.67
CA ALA A 174 22.51 -12.29 -10.38
C ALA A 174 22.73 -11.85 -8.92
N HIS A 175 23.83 -12.28 -8.29
CA HIS A 175 24.21 -11.81 -6.96
C HIS A 175 24.78 -10.39 -6.99
N PHE A 176 24.75 -9.72 -5.84
CA PHE A 176 25.40 -8.43 -5.67
C PHE A 176 26.93 -8.60 -5.78
N ARG A 177 27.54 -7.84 -6.68
CA ARG A 177 28.97 -7.82 -6.90
C ARG A 177 29.59 -6.56 -6.32
N THR A 178 30.66 -6.72 -5.56
CA THR A 178 31.51 -5.60 -5.15
C THR A 178 32.16 -4.93 -6.35
N THR A 179 32.75 -3.75 -6.16
CA THR A 179 33.47 -3.04 -7.23
C THR A 179 34.59 -3.90 -7.82
N ASN A 180 35.35 -4.63 -6.98
CA ASN A 180 36.42 -5.50 -7.46
C ASN A 180 35.87 -6.67 -8.28
N GLU A 181 34.82 -7.32 -7.83
CA GLU A 181 34.17 -8.39 -8.58
C GLU A 181 33.61 -7.91 -9.92
N MET A 182 33.02 -6.68 -9.95
CA MET A 182 32.60 -6.07 -11.20
C MET A 182 33.78 -5.80 -12.14
N LEU A 183 34.89 -5.30 -11.64
CA LEU A 183 36.10 -5.10 -12.43
C LEU A 183 36.66 -6.43 -13.00
N ASP A 184 36.65 -7.51 -12.21
CA ASP A 184 37.05 -8.85 -12.64
C ASP A 184 36.14 -9.38 -13.75
N GLU A 185 34.83 -9.18 -13.67
CA GLU A 185 33.85 -9.56 -14.73
C GLU A 185 34.13 -8.88 -16.07
N PHE A 186 34.66 -7.66 -16.05
CA PHE A 186 34.97 -6.87 -17.25
C PHE A 186 36.49 -6.85 -17.60
N ALA A 187 37.30 -7.67 -16.96
CA ALA A 187 38.77 -7.74 -17.19
C ALA A 187 39.14 -7.99 -18.68
N PHE A 188 38.29 -8.66 -19.45
CA PHE A 188 38.45 -8.91 -20.88
C PHE A 188 38.48 -7.62 -21.75
N LEU A 189 38.05 -6.49 -21.20
CA LEU A 189 38.08 -5.16 -21.86
C LEU A 189 39.41 -4.42 -21.64
N GLY A 190 40.24 -4.89 -20.71
CA GLY A 190 41.42 -4.19 -20.22
C GLY A 190 41.10 -3.27 -19.03
N GLU A 191 42.10 -3.01 -18.20
CA GLU A 191 41.94 -2.32 -16.90
C GLU A 191 41.37 -0.91 -17.03
N GLU A 192 41.88 -0.13 -17.98
CA GLU A 192 41.44 1.28 -18.18
C GLU A 192 39.95 1.38 -18.58
N LEU A 193 39.54 0.58 -19.55
CA LEU A 193 38.16 0.60 -20.01
C LEU A 193 37.22 0.01 -18.96
N ALA A 194 37.57 -1.10 -18.32
CA ALA A 194 36.77 -1.66 -17.23
C ALA A 194 36.56 -0.65 -16.09
N ARG A 195 37.62 0.04 -15.68
CA ARG A 195 37.56 1.09 -14.65
C ARG A 195 36.59 2.23 -15.06
N LYS A 196 36.70 2.70 -16.31
CA LYS A 196 35.83 3.75 -16.84
C LYS A 196 34.35 3.34 -16.76
N LEU A 197 34.01 2.12 -17.16
CA LEU A 197 32.61 1.65 -17.24
C LEU A 197 32.03 1.28 -15.86
N VAL A 198 32.82 0.69 -14.99
CA VAL A 198 32.39 0.20 -13.66
C VAL A 198 32.40 1.31 -12.61
N ILE A 199 33.38 2.21 -12.64
CA ILE A 199 33.59 3.21 -11.57
C ILE A 199 33.26 4.62 -12.06
N GLU A 200 33.93 5.09 -13.09
CA GLU A 200 33.87 6.51 -13.46
C GLU A 200 32.50 6.91 -14.00
N ASN A 201 31.98 6.14 -14.96
CA ASN A 201 30.68 6.45 -15.57
C ASN A 201 29.51 6.23 -14.59
N THR A 202 29.57 5.22 -13.73
CA THR A 202 28.53 4.96 -12.72
C THR A 202 28.50 6.07 -11.67
N ASN A 203 29.66 6.54 -11.20
CA ASN A 203 29.73 7.67 -10.28
C ASN A 203 29.25 8.98 -10.95
N ALA A 204 29.67 9.23 -12.19
CA ALA A 204 29.21 10.42 -12.92
C ALA A 204 27.68 10.43 -13.11
N LEU A 205 27.05 9.28 -13.33
CA LEU A 205 25.58 9.20 -13.35
C LEU A 205 24.99 9.46 -11.97
N ALA A 206 25.60 8.91 -10.91
CA ALA A 206 25.08 9.09 -9.54
C ALA A 206 25.09 10.57 -9.09
N GLU A 207 26.07 11.36 -9.55
CA GLU A 207 26.20 12.79 -9.20
C GLU A 207 25.11 13.68 -9.80
N ILE A 208 24.38 13.25 -10.82
CA ILE A 208 23.32 14.07 -11.44
C ILE A 208 21.96 13.93 -10.77
N PHE A 209 21.83 13.01 -9.82
CA PHE A 209 20.58 12.83 -9.08
C PHE A 209 20.44 13.85 -7.95
N GLU A 210 19.26 14.40 -7.85
CA GLU A 210 18.86 15.30 -6.75
C GLU A 210 18.19 14.48 -5.64
N PRO A 211 18.21 14.92 -4.40
CA PRO A 211 17.43 14.30 -3.32
C PRO A 211 15.95 14.29 -3.67
N VAL A 212 15.28 13.15 -3.45
CA VAL A 212 13.83 13.01 -3.65
C VAL A 212 13.18 12.50 -2.38
N GLU A 213 11.98 13.01 -2.08
CA GLU A 213 11.14 12.57 -0.99
C GLU A 213 10.13 11.56 -1.55
N VAL A 214 10.42 10.27 -1.38
CA VAL A 214 9.57 9.19 -1.90
C VAL A 214 8.30 9.03 -1.06
N VAL A 215 8.45 9.09 0.26
CA VAL A 215 7.37 9.08 1.24
C VAL A 215 7.43 10.40 2.00
N LYS A 216 6.32 11.12 2.07
CA LYS A 216 6.25 12.44 2.70
C LYS A 216 6.40 12.34 4.23
N GLY A 217 6.89 13.41 4.88
CA GLY A 217 7.08 13.46 6.32
C GLY A 217 5.86 13.89 7.12
N ASP A 218 4.86 14.50 6.47
CA ASP A 218 3.71 15.10 7.13
C ASP A 218 2.39 14.37 6.80
N LEU A 219 1.38 14.54 7.65
CA LEU A 219 0.01 14.12 7.38
C LEU A 219 -0.71 15.18 6.54
N TYR A 220 -1.31 14.76 5.45
CA TYR A 220 -2.12 15.57 4.55
C TYR A 220 -3.58 15.13 4.63
N THR A 221 -4.41 15.93 5.27
CA THR A 221 -5.84 15.64 5.42
C THR A 221 -6.67 16.28 4.30
N PRO A 222 -7.75 15.60 3.84
CA PRO A 222 -8.69 16.21 2.93
C PRO A 222 -9.41 17.39 3.58
N PHE A 223 -9.99 18.27 2.77
CA PHE A 223 -10.78 19.40 3.23
C PHE A 223 -12.27 19.09 3.09
N ILE A 224 -13.03 19.35 4.16
CA ILE A 224 -14.50 19.40 4.15
C ILE A 224 -14.90 20.80 4.66
N ASP A 225 -15.74 21.50 3.89
CA ASP A 225 -16.18 22.85 4.26
C ASP A 225 -16.88 22.84 5.62
N LYS A 226 -16.50 23.80 6.48
CA LYS A 226 -17.06 23.99 7.83
C LYS A 226 -17.00 22.75 8.74
N ALA A 227 -16.00 21.87 8.55
CA ALA A 227 -15.90 20.66 9.36
C ALA A 227 -15.78 20.97 10.86
N GLU A 228 -14.97 21.95 11.22
CA GLU A 228 -14.74 22.35 12.61
C GLU A 228 -16.00 22.88 13.28
N GLU A 229 -16.68 23.83 12.63
CA GLU A 229 -17.94 24.38 13.14
C GLU A 229 -19.01 23.29 13.25
N THR A 230 -19.13 22.44 12.24
CA THR A 230 -20.14 21.37 12.22
C THR A 230 -19.94 20.36 13.34
N VAL A 231 -18.70 19.92 13.58
CA VAL A 231 -18.39 18.99 14.69
C VAL A 231 -18.73 19.63 16.03
N ALA A 232 -18.34 20.88 16.25
CA ALA A 232 -18.64 21.61 17.48
C ALA A 232 -20.17 21.78 17.67
N GLU A 233 -20.88 22.23 16.65
CA GLU A 233 -22.34 22.42 16.70
C GLU A 233 -23.09 21.11 17.00
N LEU A 234 -22.76 20.03 16.32
CA LEU A 234 -23.37 18.72 16.56
C LEU A 234 -23.10 18.22 17.98
N THR A 235 -21.89 18.42 18.48
CA THR A 235 -21.48 18.03 19.83
C THR A 235 -22.31 18.75 20.88
N TYR A 236 -22.32 20.07 20.86
CA TYR A 236 -23.06 20.87 21.86
C TYR A 236 -24.58 20.68 21.73
N LYS A 237 -25.11 20.60 20.51
CA LYS A 237 -26.54 20.35 20.29
C LYS A 237 -26.98 19.07 20.99
N LYS A 238 -26.24 17.97 20.80
CA LYS A 238 -26.58 16.68 21.42
C LYS A 238 -26.37 16.68 22.94
N ALA A 239 -25.31 17.33 23.40
CA ALA A 239 -25.03 17.46 24.82
C ALA A 239 -26.15 18.26 25.53
N PHE A 240 -26.61 19.38 24.98
CA PHE A 240 -27.74 20.15 25.53
C PHE A 240 -29.05 19.35 25.51
N GLU A 241 -29.28 18.54 24.47
CA GLU A 241 -30.45 17.67 24.38
C GLU A 241 -30.49 16.65 25.51
N ILE A 242 -29.33 16.07 25.88
CA ILE A 242 -29.25 15.02 26.91
C ILE A 242 -29.12 15.60 28.32
N TYR A 243 -28.23 16.56 28.52
CA TYR A 243 -27.83 17.04 29.86
C TYR A 243 -28.41 18.41 30.24
N GLY A 244 -29.11 19.07 29.32
CA GLY A 244 -29.72 20.39 29.54
C GLY A 244 -28.78 21.56 29.28
N ASN A 245 -29.32 22.78 29.41
CA ASN A 245 -28.61 24.03 29.28
C ASN A 245 -28.88 24.91 30.52
N PRO A 246 -27.84 25.25 31.34
CA PRO A 246 -26.41 24.99 31.12
C PRO A 246 -26.03 23.51 31.31
N LEU A 247 -24.90 23.11 30.69
CA LEU A 247 -24.34 21.77 30.87
C LEU A 247 -23.79 21.59 32.30
N PRO A 248 -23.80 20.38 32.85
CA PRO A 248 -23.00 20.05 34.03
C PRO A 248 -21.51 20.28 33.78
N ASP A 249 -20.79 20.79 34.74
CA ASP A 249 -19.34 21.13 34.63
C ASP A 249 -18.50 19.97 34.08
N ILE A 250 -18.78 18.74 34.56
CA ILE A 250 -18.04 17.53 34.12
C ILE A 250 -18.23 17.25 32.61
N VAL A 251 -19.39 17.57 32.06
CA VAL A 251 -19.71 17.42 30.63
C VAL A 251 -19.04 18.51 29.83
N ASP A 252 -19.17 19.77 30.26
CA ASP A 252 -18.65 20.94 29.56
C ASP A 252 -17.13 20.91 29.49
N LEU A 253 -16.45 20.65 30.60
CA LEU A 253 -15.00 20.52 30.66
C LEU A 253 -14.46 19.38 29.77
N ARG A 254 -15.18 18.27 29.69
CA ARG A 254 -14.81 17.17 28.81
C ARG A 254 -14.94 17.56 27.34
N ILE A 255 -16.02 18.22 26.95
CA ILE A 255 -16.22 18.72 25.58
C ILE A 255 -15.13 19.74 25.21
N GLU A 256 -14.88 20.72 26.07
CA GLU A 256 -13.84 21.74 25.82
C GLU A 256 -12.46 21.11 25.64
N LYS A 257 -12.09 20.17 26.49
CA LYS A 257 -10.83 19.43 26.39
C LYS A 257 -10.71 18.69 25.06
N GLU A 258 -11.72 17.92 24.69
CA GLU A 258 -11.70 17.13 23.46
C GLU A 258 -11.73 17.99 22.20
N LEU A 259 -12.62 18.99 22.13
CA LEU A 259 -12.70 19.89 20.98
C LEU A 259 -11.41 20.70 20.79
N THR A 260 -10.78 21.15 21.89
CA THR A 260 -9.49 21.86 21.79
C THR A 260 -8.43 21.00 21.12
N SER A 261 -8.35 19.72 21.48
CA SER A 261 -7.42 18.77 20.86
C SER A 261 -7.82 18.45 19.40
N ILE A 262 -9.08 18.10 19.16
CA ILE A 262 -9.58 17.69 17.84
C ILE A 262 -9.44 18.82 16.81
N LEU A 263 -9.88 20.03 17.15
CA LEU A 263 -9.82 21.18 16.26
C LEU A 263 -8.39 21.72 16.12
N GLY A 264 -7.64 21.78 17.21
CA GLY A 264 -6.26 22.27 17.24
C GLY A 264 -5.30 21.44 16.38
N ASN A 265 -5.56 20.13 16.23
CA ASN A 265 -4.76 19.22 15.41
C ASN A 265 -5.37 18.95 14.02
N GLY A 266 -6.46 19.61 13.65
CA GLY A 266 -7.09 19.47 12.32
C GLY A 266 -7.81 18.13 12.11
N PHE A 267 -8.23 17.44 13.19
CA PHE A 267 -8.90 16.13 13.11
C PHE A 267 -10.41 16.20 12.87
N ALA A 268 -10.98 17.40 12.80
CA ALA A 268 -12.42 17.58 12.60
C ALA A 268 -12.96 16.87 11.34
N VAL A 269 -12.16 16.84 10.27
CA VAL A 269 -12.54 16.17 9.02
C VAL A 269 -12.73 14.67 9.22
N ILE A 270 -11.87 14.02 10.01
CA ILE A 270 -11.94 12.59 10.31
C ILE A 270 -13.21 12.28 11.09
N TYR A 271 -13.51 13.09 12.11
CA TYR A 271 -14.73 12.96 12.91
C TYR A 271 -15.99 13.18 12.06
N LEU A 272 -16.03 14.23 11.25
CA LEU A 272 -17.20 14.54 10.41
C LEU A 272 -17.43 13.48 9.35
N ALA A 273 -16.38 13.00 8.67
CA ALA A 273 -16.48 11.93 7.68
C ALA A 273 -17.03 10.65 8.32
N SER A 274 -16.51 10.25 9.48
CA SER A 274 -16.99 9.08 10.21
C SER A 274 -18.46 9.22 10.62
N GLN A 275 -18.85 10.40 11.12
CA GLN A 275 -20.23 10.72 11.46
C GLN A 275 -21.16 10.60 10.24
N MET A 276 -20.76 11.15 9.09
CA MET A 276 -21.56 11.09 7.87
C MET A 276 -21.75 9.65 7.38
N LEU A 277 -20.70 8.82 7.45
CA LEU A 277 -20.77 7.40 7.08
C LEU A 277 -21.72 6.62 7.99
N VAL A 278 -21.64 6.82 9.30
CA VAL A 278 -22.52 6.18 10.27
C VAL A 278 -23.97 6.62 10.04
N GLN A 279 -24.21 7.91 9.88
CA GLN A 279 -25.54 8.44 9.64
C GLN A 279 -26.19 7.84 8.39
N ARG A 280 -25.48 7.80 7.27
CA ARG A 280 -25.96 7.24 5.99
C ARG A 280 -26.31 5.75 6.11
N SER A 281 -25.49 4.97 6.81
CA SER A 281 -25.78 3.56 7.07
C SER A 281 -27.04 3.39 7.95
N ASN A 282 -27.17 4.20 9.00
CA ASN A 282 -28.35 4.20 9.86
C ASN A 282 -29.63 4.58 9.07
N GLU A 283 -29.55 5.56 8.17
CA GLU A 283 -30.68 5.95 7.28
C GLU A 283 -31.10 4.82 6.34
N ARG A 284 -30.16 3.94 5.94
CA ARG A 284 -30.46 2.71 5.20
C ARG A 284 -30.97 1.57 6.11
N GLY A 285 -31.02 1.81 7.41
CA GLY A 285 -31.60 0.89 8.40
C GLY A 285 -30.59 -0.10 9.01
N TYR A 286 -29.30 0.14 8.88
CA TYR A 286 -28.25 -0.68 9.49
C TYR A 286 -27.55 0.08 10.60
N LEU A 287 -27.44 -0.51 11.79
CA LEU A 287 -26.63 0.03 12.87
C LEU A 287 -25.13 -0.15 12.53
N VAL A 288 -24.33 0.81 12.95
CA VAL A 288 -22.87 0.75 12.83
C VAL A 288 -22.27 0.65 14.21
N GLY A 289 -21.46 -0.38 14.44
CA GLY A 289 -20.72 -0.52 15.70
C GLY A 289 -19.36 0.16 15.60
N SER A 290 -18.90 0.78 16.68
CA SER A 290 -17.53 1.25 16.79
C SER A 290 -16.63 0.18 17.42
N ARG A 291 -15.34 0.21 17.08
CA ARG A 291 -14.33 -0.68 17.64
C ARG A 291 -13.08 0.09 18.06
N GLY A 292 -12.37 -0.43 19.05
CA GLY A 292 -11.12 0.15 19.49
C GLY A 292 -11.28 1.38 20.39
N SER A 293 -10.32 2.29 20.31
CA SER A 293 -10.18 3.40 21.26
C SER A 293 -11.13 4.58 21.03
N VAL A 294 -11.89 4.61 19.93
CA VAL A 294 -12.85 5.70 19.64
C VAL A 294 -13.93 5.85 20.73
N GLY A 295 -14.26 4.77 21.44
CA GLY A 295 -15.16 4.80 22.61
C GLY A 295 -14.66 5.65 23.79
N SER A 296 -13.42 6.13 23.75
CA SER A 296 -12.86 7.09 24.73
C SER A 296 -13.17 8.55 24.40
N SER A 297 -13.72 8.85 23.20
CA SER A 297 -14.06 10.21 22.79
C SER A 297 -15.53 10.53 23.05
N PHE A 298 -15.78 11.44 23.95
CA PHE A 298 -17.12 11.93 24.24
C PHE A 298 -17.71 12.74 23.08
N VAL A 299 -16.87 13.47 22.35
CA VAL A 299 -17.29 14.14 21.10
C VAL A 299 -17.78 13.11 20.10
N ALA A 300 -17.07 11.97 19.93
CA ALA A 300 -17.52 10.90 19.05
C ALA A 300 -18.89 10.31 19.50
N THR A 301 -19.14 10.22 20.80
CA THR A 301 -20.44 9.81 21.34
C THR A 301 -21.53 10.83 20.99
N MET A 302 -21.26 12.10 21.20
CA MET A 302 -22.26 13.17 20.98
C MET A 302 -22.64 13.31 19.51
N ILE A 303 -21.70 13.16 18.59
CA ILE A 303 -22.00 13.24 17.15
C ILE A 303 -22.45 11.91 16.53
N GLY A 304 -22.55 10.84 17.33
CA GLY A 304 -23.15 9.57 16.91
C GLY A 304 -22.21 8.60 16.19
N ILE A 305 -20.89 8.73 16.38
CA ILE A 305 -19.90 7.77 15.85
C ILE A 305 -19.88 6.50 16.68
N THR A 306 -20.05 6.62 17.99
CA THR A 306 -20.04 5.51 18.96
C THR A 306 -21.16 5.63 19.97
N GLU A 307 -21.68 4.50 20.46
CA GLU A 307 -22.65 4.44 21.55
C GLU A 307 -21.99 4.46 22.94
N VAL A 308 -20.68 4.25 23.01
CA VAL A 308 -19.93 4.24 24.27
C VAL A 308 -19.88 5.64 24.83
N ASN A 309 -20.35 5.82 26.07
CA ASN A 309 -20.20 7.08 26.81
C ASN A 309 -19.00 6.99 27.76
N PRO A 310 -17.90 7.72 27.50
CA PRO A 310 -16.68 7.63 28.29
C PRO A 310 -16.67 8.45 29.59
N LEU A 311 -17.75 9.18 29.88
CA LEU A 311 -17.87 9.91 31.14
C LEU A 311 -17.90 8.95 32.34
N SER A 312 -17.66 9.48 33.54
CA SER A 312 -17.84 8.73 34.77
C SER A 312 -19.27 8.17 34.85
N PRO A 313 -19.49 7.05 35.58
CA PRO A 313 -20.83 6.48 35.78
C PRO A 313 -21.82 7.54 36.25
N HIS A 314 -22.98 7.60 35.60
CA HIS A 314 -23.97 8.64 35.90
C HIS A 314 -25.40 8.21 35.59
N TYR A 315 -26.31 8.89 36.24
CA TYR A 315 -27.73 8.90 35.93
C TYR A 315 -28.09 10.11 35.09
N VAL A 316 -28.99 9.94 34.15
CA VAL A 316 -29.57 11.05 33.39
C VAL A 316 -31.08 10.84 33.20
N CYS A 317 -31.85 11.90 33.32
CA CYS A 317 -33.30 11.88 33.10
C CYS A 317 -33.64 12.27 31.66
N GLY A 318 -34.21 11.35 30.90
CA GLY A 318 -34.66 11.63 29.52
C GLY A 318 -35.80 12.66 29.42
N GLN A 319 -36.48 12.98 30.54
CA GLN A 319 -37.62 13.92 30.54
C GLN A 319 -37.23 15.34 30.97
N CYS A 320 -36.47 15.48 32.07
CA CYS A 320 -36.12 16.78 32.63
C CYS A 320 -34.63 17.12 32.61
N GLN A 321 -33.80 16.24 32.01
CA GLN A 321 -32.35 16.40 31.83
C GLN A 321 -31.57 16.49 33.19
N TYR A 322 -32.20 16.08 34.32
CA TYR A 322 -31.45 15.91 35.57
C TYR A 322 -30.33 14.90 35.37
N SER A 323 -29.14 15.18 35.87
CA SER A 323 -28.00 14.25 35.88
C SER A 323 -27.33 14.20 37.23
N GLU A 324 -26.73 13.04 37.55
CA GLU A 324 -25.99 12.78 38.77
C GLU A 324 -24.80 11.89 38.47
N PHE A 325 -23.59 12.40 38.67
CA PHE A 325 -22.33 11.70 38.34
C PHE A 325 -21.74 11.06 39.60
N ILE A 326 -21.27 9.80 39.47
CA ILE A 326 -20.60 9.05 40.52
C ILE A 326 -19.11 9.00 40.19
N THR A 327 -18.31 9.74 40.95
CA THR A 327 -16.88 9.94 40.68
C THR A 327 -15.98 9.39 41.79
N ASP A 328 -16.55 8.67 42.76
CA ASP A 328 -15.84 8.12 43.91
C ASP A 328 -15.26 6.70 43.68
N GLY A 329 -15.40 6.17 42.46
CA GLY A 329 -14.94 4.83 42.10
C GLY A 329 -15.80 3.68 42.61
N SER A 330 -16.98 3.96 43.14
CA SER A 330 -17.89 2.92 43.66
C SER A 330 -18.48 2.02 42.57
N TYR A 331 -18.52 2.49 41.33
CA TYR A 331 -18.97 1.73 40.17
C TYR A 331 -17.96 1.87 39.01
N GLY A 332 -17.66 0.76 38.35
CA GLY A 332 -16.80 0.73 37.18
C GLY A 332 -17.55 1.04 35.89
N SER A 333 -18.87 0.87 35.89
CA SER A 333 -19.76 1.16 34.73
C SER A 333 -21.09 1.70 35.25
N GLY A 334 -21.67 2.64 34.52
CA GLY A 334 -23.00 3.13 34.81
C GLY A 334 -24.08 2.04 34.73
N PHE A 335 -23.84 1.01 33.91
CA PHE A 335 -24.77 -0.13 33.78
C PHE A 335 -24.88 -0.97 35.07
N ASP A 336 -23.85 -0.97 35.90
CA ASP A 336 -23.84 -1.69 37.20
C ASP A 336 -24.55 -0.94 38.33
N MET A 337 -24.93 0.31 38.10
CA MET A 337 -25.61 1.11 39.11
C MET A 337 -27.06 0.65 39.34
N PRO A 338 -27.59 0.75 40.56
CA PRO A 338 -28.98 0.38 40.84
C PRO A 338 -29.98 1.27 40.11
N ASN A 339 -31.14 0.74 39.79
CA ASN A 339 -32.22 1.52 39.21
C ASN A 339 -32.70 2.60 40.16
N LYS A 340 -32.96 3.80 39.65
CA LYS A 340 -33.35 4.98 40.44
C LYS A 340 -34.35 5.83 39.68
N ASP A 341 -35.29 6.41 40.38
CA ASP A 341 -36.22 7.38 39.83
C ASP A 341 -35.69 8.81 39.98
N CYS A 342 -36.03 9.68 39.02
CA CYS A 342 -35.58 11.05 39.03
C CYS A 342 -36.14 11.81 40.25
N PRO A 343 -35.28 12.42 41.09
CA PRO A 343 -35.73 13.17 42.26
C PRO A 343 -36.51 14.47 41.88
N LYS A 344 -36.41 14.93 40.62
CA LYS A 344 -37.11 16.15 40.17
C LYS A 344 -38.46 15.86 39.58
N CYS A 345 -38.62 14.82 38.76
CA CYS A 345 -39.87 14.58 38.03
C CYS A 345 -40.44 13.17 38.16
N GLY A 346 -39.74 12.26 38.91
CA GLY A 346 -40.23 10.91 39.16
C GLY A 346 -40.06 9.94 37.95
N HIS A 347 -39.51 10.38 36.84
CA HIS A 347 -39.24 9.50 35.70
C HIS A 347 -38.10 8.55 35.95
N LYS A 348 -38.14 7.33 35.41
CA LYS A 348 -37.01 6.37 35.54
C LYS A 348 -35.76 6.97 34.92
N LEU A 349 -34.65 6.98 35.67
CA LEU A 349 -33.37 7.46 35.20
C LEU A 349 -32.70 6.42 34.31
N SER A 350 -32.08 6.89 33.21
CA SER A 350 -31.14 6.12 32.42
C SER A 350 -29.79 6.09 33.12
N LYS A 351 -29.05 4.99 32.96
CA LYS A 351 -27.74 4.75 33.53
C LYS A 351 -26.72 4.67 32.41
N ASN A 352 -25.59 5.35 32.52
CA ASN A 352 -24.53 5.32 31.50
C ASN A 352 -23.17 5.70 32.12
N GLY A 353 -22.12 5.67 31.32
CA GLY A 353 -20.78 6.06 31.71
C GLY A 353 -19.84 4.88 31.96
N GLN A 354 -18.71 4.88 31.28
CA GLN A 354 -17.70 3.81 31.31
C GLN A 354 -16.37 4.26 31.93
N ASP A 355 -16.28 5.52 32.35
CA ASP A 355 -15.11 6.14 33.00
C ASP A 355 -13.79 5.93 32.23
N ILE A 356 -13.81 6.28 30.95
CA ILE A 356 -12.66 6.11 30.06
C ILE A 356 -11.97 7.46 29.81
N PRO A 357 -10.66 7.58 30.09
CA PRO A 357 -9.93 8.82 29.81
C PRO A 357 -9.77 9.06 28.28
N PHE A 358 -9.85 10.32 27.86
CA PHE A 358 -9.67 10.73 26.47
C PHE A 358 -8.28 10.40 25.92
N GLU A 359 -7.28 10.42 26.78
CA GLU A 359 -5.88 10.10 26.46
C GLU A 359 -5.71 8.67 25.89
N THR A 360 -6.65 7.78 26.15
CA THR A 360 -6.68 6.44 25.55
C THR A 360 -6.82 6.49 24.02
N PHE A 361 -7.44 7.56 23.50
CA PHE A 361 -7.67 7.72 22.06
C PHE A 361 -6.57 8.54 21.36
N LEU A 362 -6.37 9.78 21.77
CA LEU A 362 -5.45 10.71 21.11
C LEU A 362 -4.10 10.89 21.82
N GLY A 363 -3.81 10.10 22.84
CA GLY A 363 -2.57 10.24 23.62
C GLY A 363 -2.62 11.37 24.66
N PHE A 364 -1.57 11.51 25.45
CA PHE A 364 -1.48 12.52 26.50
C PHE A 364 -1.38 13.94 25.97
N ASP A 365 -0.71 14.11 24.83
CA ASP A 365 -0.55 15.41 24.17
C ASP A 365 -1.72 15.72 23.21
N GLY A 366 -2.59 14.73 22.98
CA GLY A 366 -3.78 14.88 22.15
C GLY A 366 -3.50 15.03 20.64
N ASP A 367 -2.33 14.64 20.19
CA ASP A 367 -1.79 14.84 18.83
C ASP A 367 -1.70 13.54 18.00
N LYS A 368 -1.96 12.40 18.61
CA LYS A 368 -2.03 11.14 17.89
C LYS A 368 -3.18 11.17 16.88
N VAL A 369 -2.89 10.80 15.62
CA VAL A 369 -3.92 10.72 14.58
C VAL A 369 -5.03 9.74 15.00
N PRO A 370 -6.31 10.17 14.95
CA PRO A 370 -7.42 9.29 15.31
C PRO A 370 -7.53 8.08 14.38
N ASP A 371 -7.64 6.91 14.95
CA ASP A 371 -7.97 5.67 14.25
C ASP A 371 -9.42 5.27 14.61
N ILE A 372 -10.35 5.57 13.69
CA ILE A 372 -11.77 5.33 13.89
C ILE A 372 -12.19 4.10 13.09
N ASP A 373 -12.24 2.97 13.77
CA ASP A 373 -12.69 1.70 13.22
C ASP A 373 -14.22 1.58 13.33
N LEU A 374 -14.88 1.39 12.19
CA LEU A 374 -16.34 1.26 12.11
C LEU A 374 -16.73 -0.09 11.52
N ASN A 375 -17.58 -0.82 12.25
CA ASN A 375 -18.15 -2.09 11.83
C ASN A 375 -19.50 -1.87 11.16
N PHE A 376 -19.52 -1.94 9.84
CA PHE A 376 -20.74 -1.88 9.03
C PHE A 376 -21.31 -3.28 8.81
N SER A 377 -22.62 -3.37 8.57
CA SER A 377 -23.21 -4.61 8.04
C SER A 377 -22.48 -5.02 6.75
N GLY A 378 -22.14 -6.30 6.62
CA GLY A 378 -21.54 -6.83 5.39
C GLY A 378 -22.41 -6.60 4.15
N GLU A 379 -23.74 -6.49 4.32
CA GLU A 379 -24.69 -6.16 3.26
C GLU A 379 -24.64 -4.67 2.85
N ASP A 380 -24.33 -3.77 3.79
CA ASP A 380 -24.28 -2.32 3.57
C ASP A 380 -22.86 -1.81 3.25
N GLN A 381 -21.82 -2.58 3.54
CA GLN A 381 -20.44 -2.17 3.35
C GLN A 381 -20.11 -1.66 1.94
N PRO A 382 -20.58 -2.27 0.84
CA PRO A 382 -20.36 -1.72 -0.50
C PRO A 382 -20.94 -0.33 -0.68
N SER A 383 -22.13 -0.07 -0.12
CA SER A 383 -22.77 1.25 -0.14
C SER A 383 -21.98 2.26 0.70
N ALA A 384 -21.49 1.86 1.87
CA ALA A 384 -20.65 2.71 2.71
C ALA A 384 -19.32 3.07 2.03
N HIS A 385 -18.73 2.15 1.27
CA HIS A 385 -17.56 2.46 0.43
C HIS A 385 -17.88 3.52 -0.64
N LEU A 386 -19.05 3.43 -1.28
CA LEU A 386 -19.47 4.44 -2.25
C LEU A 386 -19.76 5.79 -1.58
N ASP A 387 -20.24 5.79 -0.34
CA ASP A 387 -20.43 7.01 0.44
C ASP A 387 -19.12 7.78 0.63
N VAL A 388 -17.98 7.08 0.79
CA VAL A 388 -16.67 7.74 0.86
C VAL A 388 -16.33 8.45 -0.45
N ARG A 389 -16.60 7.83 -1.60
CA ARG A 389 -16.44 8.49 -2.92
C ARG A 389 -17.35 9.68 -3.07
N ASP A 390 -18.58 9.59 -2.57
CA ASP A 390 -19.54 10.68 -2.65
C ASP A 390 -19.14 11.87 -1.76
N ILE A 391 -18.53 11.62 -0.61
CA ILE A 391 -18.08 12.67 0.32
C ILE A 391 -16.83 13.38 -0.22
N PHE A 392 -15.86 12.65 -0.74
CA PHE A 392 -14.52 13.19 -1.07
C PHE A 392 -14.24 13.32 -2.58
N GLY A 393 -15.02 12.69 -3.43
CA GLY A 393 -14.79 12.57 -4.87
C GLY A 393 -14.15 11.23 -5.24
N GLU A 394 -14.58 10.68 -6.38
CA GLU A 394 -14.11 9.38 -6.88
C GLU A 394 -12.61 9.38 -7.15
N GLU A 395 -12.08 10.49 -7.65
CA GLU A 395 -10.66 10.68 -7.97
C GLU A 395 -9.74 10.78 -6.75
N TYR A 396 -10.31 10.90 -5.54
CA TYR A 396 -9.56 11.03 -4.29
C TYR A 396 -9.69 9.83 -3.35
N ALA A 397 -10.55 8.86 -3.68
CA ALA A 397 -10.80 7.70 -2.83
C ALA A 397 -10.29 6.41 -3.47
N PHE A 398 -9.35 5.74 -2.79
CA PHE A 398 -8.70 4.51 -3.26
C PHE A 398 -8.76 3.43 -2.18
N ARG A 399 -8.87 2.16 -2.57
CA ARG A 399 -8.69 1.07 -1.59
C ARG A 399 -7.26 1.08 -1.09
N ALA A 400 -7.08 0.84 0.20
CA ALA A 400 -5.75 0.67 0.77
C ALA A 400 -5.09 -0.59 0.19
N GLY A 401 -3.92 -0.42 -0.43
CA GLY A 401 -3.17 -1.53 -1.03
C GLY A 401 -2.50 -2.39 0.03
N THR A 402 -2.39 -3.67 -0.25
CA THR A 402 -1.65 -4.62 0.57
C THR A 402 -0.64 -5.38 -0.29
N VAL A 403 0.47 -5.76 0.31
CA VAL A 403 1.50 -6.60 -0.33
C VAL A 403 1.59 -7.92 0.41
N GLY A 404 1.19 -9.00 -0.27
CA GLY A 404 1.29 -10.35 0.26
C GLY A 404 2.69 -10.93 0.03
N THR A 405 3.27 -11.53 1.06
CA THR A 405 4.57 -12.21 0.98
C THR A 405 4.41 -13.73 1.01
N VAL A 406 5.46 -14.45 0.63
CA VAL A 406 5.50 -15.91 0.73
C VAL A 406 5.56 -16.30 2.22
N ALA A 407 4.49 -16.88 2.73
CA ALA A 407 4.44 -17.40 4.10
C ALA A 407 5.33 -18.64 4.26
N ALA A 408 5.81 -18.90 5.47
CA ALA A 408 6.70 -20.04 5.76
C ALA A 408 6.13 -21.41 5.29
N LYS A 409 4.83 -21.66 5.51
CA LYS A 409 4.15 -22.88 5.04
C LYS A 409 4.12 -22.97 3.52
N THR A 410 3.92 -21.86 2.82
CA THR A 410 3.93 -21.79 1.36
C THR A 410 5.34 -22.02 0.83
N ALA A 411 6.35 -21.41 1.45
CA ALA A 411 7.75 -21.61 1.12
C ALA A 411 8.19 -23.08 1.27
N TYR A 412 7.77 -23.74 2.34
CA TYR A 412 7.99 -25.19 2.53
C TYR A 412 7.39 -26.00 1.37
N GLY A 413 6.17 -25.67 0.96
CA GLY A 413 5.51 -26.30 -0.19
C GLY A 413 6.29 -26.07 -1.51
N PHE A 414 6.89 -24.89 -1.69
CA PHE A 414 7.72 -24.61 -2.87
C PHE A 414 8.99 -25.48 -2.89
N VAL A 415 9.66 -25.64 -1.75
CA VAL A 415 10.84 -26.52 -1.65
C VAL A 415 10.47 -27.97 -1.96
N LYS A 416 9.37 -28.48 -1.39
CA LYS A 416 8.90 -29.85 -1.66
C LYS A 416 8.46 -30.03 -3.12
N GLY A 417 7.88 -29.02 -3.74
CA GLY A 417 7.58 -29.00 -5.17
C GLY A 417 8.85 -29.06 -6.01
N TYR A 418 9.86 -28.26 -5.64
CA TYR A 418 11.16 -28.25 -6.32
C TYR A 418 11.88 -29.60 -6.23
N GLU A 419 11.89 -30.27 -5.05
CA GLU A 419 12.42 -31.62 -4.90
C GLU A 419 11.75 -32.60 -5.88
N ARG A 420 10.42 -32.62 -5.91
CA ARG A 420 9.64 -33.52 -6.77
C ARG A 420 9.89 -33.28 -8.25
N ASP A 421 9.82 -32.00 -8.67
CA ASP A 421 9.80 -31.64 -10.09
C ASP A 421 11.20 -31.69 -10.73
N TYR A 422 12.26 -31.57 -9.89
CA TYR A 422 13.67 -31.59 -10.34
C TYR A 422 14.48 -32.79 -9.82
N GLY A 423 13.81 -33.80 -9.26
CA GLY A 423 14.47 -35.03 -8.79
C GLY A 423 15.51 -34.80 -7.70
N LYS A 424 15.29 -33.79 -6.85
CA LYS A 424 16.16 -33.48 -5.70
C LYS A 424 15.64 -34.18 -4.46
N PHE A 425 16.53 -34.38 -3.50
CA PHE A 425 16.18 -34.90 -2.19
C PHE A 425 16.98 -34.15 -1.12
N TYR A 426 16.25 -33.50 -0.21
CA TYR A 426 16.83 -32.77 0.90
C TYR A 426 16.42 -33.40 2.24
N ARG A 427 17.29 -33.32 3.24
CA ARG A 427 16.92 -33.66 4.62
C ARG A 427 15.92 -32.61 5.13
N ASP A 428 15.09 -32.96 6.11
CA ASP A 428 14.06 -32.06 6.63
C ASP A 428 14.63 -30.72 7.12
N ALA A 429 15.79 -30.75 7.82
CA ALA A 429 16.47 -29.52 8.26
C ALA A 429 16.92 -28.63 7.08
N GLU A 430 17.30 -29.21 5.95
CA GLU A 430 17.65 -28.46 4.74
C GLU A 430 16.39 -27.93 4.05
N VAL A 431 15.30 -28.68 4.04
CA VAL A 431 13.99 -28.18 3.54
C VAL A 431 13.55 -26.96 4.36
N GLU A 432 13.67 -27.02 5.68
CA GLU A 432 13.34 -25.89 6.55
C GLU A 432 14.24 -24.67 6.31
N ARG A 433 15.56 -24.88 6.17
CA ARG A 433 16.51 -23.80 5.86
C ARG A 433 16.17 -23.12 4.53
N LEU A 434 15.93 -23.91 3.48
CA LEU A 434 15.56 -23.39 2.16
C LEU A 434 14.20 -22.67 2.20
N ALA A 435 13.24 -23.20 2.96
CA ALA A 435 11.94 -22.55 3.15
C ALA A 435 12.06 -21.21 3.87
N GLN A 436 12.90 -21.12 4.91
CA GLN A 436 13.16 -19.85 5.61
C GLN A 436 13.79 -18.81 4.68
N GLY A 437 14.74 -19.19 3.83
CA GLY A 437 15.36 -18.29 2.85
C GLY A 437 14.41 -17.83 1.74
N ALA A 438 13.38 -18.64 1.42
CA ALA A 438 12.37 -18.30 0.42
C ALA A 438 11.14 -17.58 1.03
N ALA A 439 10.97 -17.59 2.36
CA ALA A 439 9.87 -16.91 3.03
C ALA A 439 10.07 -15.37 3.04
N GLY A 440 8.97 -14.63 3.11
CA GLY A 440 8.99 -13.16 3.20
C GLY A 440 9.19 -12.44 1.86
N VAL A 441 9.46 -13.16 0.78
CA VAL A 441 9.56 -12.55 -0.55
C VAL A 441 8.19 -12.04 -0.99
N LYS A 442 8.13 -10.82 -1.51
CA LYS A 442 6.89 -10.21 -2.03
C LYS A 442 6.36 -11.04 -3.21
N ARG A 443 5.09 -11.38 -3.17
CA ARG A 443 4.48 -12.29 -4.14
C ARG A 443 3.27 -11.72 -4.85
N THR A 444 2.33 -11.16 -4.10
CA THR A 444 1.04 -10.68 -4.62
C THR A 444 0.72 -9.31 -4.07
N THR A 445 -0.09 -8.58 -4.81
CA THR A 445 -0.74 -7.36 -4.33
C THR A 445 -2.22 -7.63 -4.12
N GLY A 446 -2.83 -6.90 -3.22
CA GLY A 446 -4.23 -7.03 -2.89
C GLY A 446 -4.81 -5.74 -2.36
N GLN A 447 -6.00 -5.82 -1.79
CA GLN A 447 -6.66 -4.69 -1.14
C GLN A 447 -6.97 -5.02 0.32
N HIS A 448 -6.89 -4.01 1.17
CA HIS A 448 -7.36 -4.11 2.54
C HIS A 448 -8.90 -4.28 2.53
N PRO A 449 -9.48 -5.18 3.33
CA PRO A 449 -10.91 -5.49 3.26
C PRO A 449 -11.84 -4.31 3.58
N GLY A 450 -11.40 -3.38 4.42
CA GLY A 450 -12.20 -2.23 4.85
C GLY A 450 -11.54 -0.87 4.63
N GLY A 451 -10.22 -0.82 4.44
CA GLY A 451 -9.48 0.43 4.37
C GLY A 451 -9.67 1.18 3.07
N ILE A 452 -10.01 2.45 3.18
CA ILE A 452 -10.06 3.39 2.05
C ILE A 452 -9.14 4.56 2.36
N VAL A 453 -8.20 4.79 1.46
CA VAL A 453 -7.28 5.93 1.50
C VAL A 453 -7.94 7.12 0.82
N VAL A 454 -7.96 8.25 1.50
CA VAL A 454 -8.50 9.50 0.98
C VAL A 454 -7.37 10.48 0.72
N ILE A 455 -7.21 10.86 -0.54
CA ILE A 455 -6.23 11.85 -0.98
C ILE A 455 -6.81 13.25 -0.77
N PRO A 456 -6.03 14.22 -0.29
CA PRO A 456 -6.48 15.61 -0.17
C PRO A 456 -6.92 16.17 -1.52
N ASN A 457 -8.05 16.86 -1.55
CA ASN A 457 -8.63 17.44 -2.78
C ASN A 457 -7.83 18.61 -3.38
N TYR A 458 -6.76 19.06 -2.72
CA TYR A 458 -5.79 20.06 -3.22
C TYR A 458 -4.50 19.42 -3.76
N MET A 459 -4.42 18.07 -3.80
CA MET A 459 -3.30 17.28 -4.32
C MET A 459 -3.85 16.18 -5.24
N ASP A 460 -2.97 15.41 -5.87
CA ASP A 460 -3.37 14.20 -6.58
C ASP A 460 -2.71 12.94 -5.98
N VAL A 461 -3.24 11.77 -6.31
CA VAL A 461 -2.74 10.51 -5.76
C VAL A 461 -1.27 10.26 -6.08
N TYR A 462 -0.77 10.78 -7.19
CA TYR A 462 0.63 10.62 -7.62
C TYR A 462 1.62 11.48 -6.83
N ASP A 463 1.13 12.31 -5.92
CA ASP A 463 1.97 12.96 -4.92
C ASP A 463 2.34 12.02 -3.77
N PHE A 464 1.65 10.86 -3.64
CA PHE A 464 1.81 9.90 -2.56
C PHE A 464 2.19 8.50 -3.02
N THR A 465 1.58 7.98 -4.09
CA THR A 465 1.71 6.58 -4.51
C THR A 465 1.29 6.40 -5.97
N PRO A 466 1.84 5.42 -6.68
CA PRO A 466 1.19 4.87 -7.86
C PRO A 466 -0.13 4.18 -7.48
N VAL A 467 -0.99 3.93 -8.45
CA VAL A 467 -2.23 3.17 -8.28
C VAL A 467 -2.28 1.96 -9.21
N GLN A 468 -3.06 0.96 -8.84
CA GLN A 468 -3.25 -0.27 -9.61
C GLN A 468 -4.61 -0.88 -9.35
N TYR A 469 -4.97 -1.92 -10.07
CA TYR A 469 -6.11 -2.76 -9.74
C TYR A 469 -5.71 -3.90 -8.78
N PRO A 470 -6.56 -4.28 -7.82
CA PRO A 470 -6.26 -5.36 -6.88
C PRO A 470 -6.07 -6.69 -7.63
N ALA A 471 -5.03 -7.44 -7.26
CA ALA A 471 -4.68 -8.72 -7.88
C ALA A 471 -4.59 -8.68 -9.43
N ASP A 472 -4.21 -7.52 -9.99
CA ASP A 472 -4.11 -7.27 -11.44
C ASP A 472 -5.44 -7.45 -12.21
N ASP A 473 -6.57 -7.40 -11.52
CA ASP A 473 -7.91 -7.50 -12.13
C ASP A 473 -8.38 -6.13 -12.62
N VAL A 474 -8.10 -5.84 -13.88
CA VAL A 474 -8.51 -4.58 -14.54
C VAL A 474 -10.03 -4.38 -14.68
N THR A 475 -10.83 -5.38 -14.30
CA THR A 475 -12.29 -5.29 -14.28
C THR A 475 -12.82 -4.87 -12.91
N ALA A 476 -11.96 -4.79 -11.90
CA ALA A 476 -12.33 -4.34 -10.57
C ALA A 476 -12.87 -2.90 -10.58
N GLU A 477 -13.88 -2.65 -9.78
CA GLU A 477 -14.51 -1.33 -9.67
C GLU A 477 -13.58 -0.31 -8.99
N TRP A 478 -12.73 -0.78 -8.07
CA TRP A 478 -11.85 0.05 -7.26
C TRP A 478 -10.40 -0.12 -7.65
N GLN A 479 -9.69 1.00 -7.75
CA GLN A 479 -8.24 1.01 -7.76
C GLN A 479 -7.70 1.01 -6.33
N THR A 480 -6.50 0.46 -6.14
CA THR A 480 -5.78 0.46 -4.88
C THR A 480 -4.55 1.35 -4.96
N THR A 481 -4.04 1.79 -3.82
CA THR A 481 -2.68 2.29 -3.73
C THR A 481 -1.71 1.17 -4.10
N HIS A 482 -0.65 1.49 -4.85
CA HIS A 482 0.40 0.53 -5.17
C HIS A 482 1.30 0.27 -3.95
N PHE A 483 1.65 1.32 -3.21
CA PHE A 483 2.35 1.15 -1.95
C PHE A 483 1.46 0.42 -0.94
N ASN A 484 2.07 -0.45 -0.14
CA ASN A 484 1.43 -0.99 1.03
C ASN A 484 0.99 0.17 1.91
N PHE A 485 -0.26 0.13 2.38
CA PHE A 485 -0.79 1.22 3.20
C PHE A 485 0.10 1.56 4.41
N HIS A 486 0.68 0.57 5.07
CA HIS A 486 1.59 0.80 6.21
C HIS A 486 2.85 1.61 5.90
N ASP A 487 3.20 1.77 4.62
CA ASP A 487 4.34 2.58 4.20
C ASP A 487 3.98 4.07 4.02
N ILE A 488 2.67 4.40 4.00
CA ILE A 488 2.13 5.75 3.78
C ILE A 488 1.05 6.17 4.79
N ASP A 489 0.85 5.41 5.86
CA ASP A 489 -0.22 5.62 6.85
C ASP A 489 -0.06 6.92 7.65
N GLU A 490 1.16 7.42 7.77
CA GLU A 490 1.45 8.72 8.39
C GLU A 490 1.18 9.91 7.45
N ASN A 491 0.93 9.68 6.16
CA ASN A 491 0.83 10.74 5.16
C ASN A 491 -0.59 11.05 4.69
N VAL A 492 -1.46 10.07 4.70
CA VAL A 492 -2.82 10.18 4.14
C VAL A 492 -3.86 9.61 5.09
N LEU A 493 -5.04 10.21 5.05
CA LEU A 493 -6.18 9.71 5.84
C LEU A 493 -6.61 8.34 5.32
N LYS A 494 -6.75 7.39 6.24
CA LYS A 494 -7.42 6.12 6.02
C LYS A 494 -8.74 6.08 6.79
N LEU A 495 -9.80 5.66 6.14
CA LEU A 495 -11.08 5.36 6.75
C LEU A 495 -11.28 3.85 6.76
N ASP A 496 -11.50 3.27 7.94
CA ASP A 496 -11.74 1.85 8.10
C ASP A 496 -13.24 1.52 8.12
N VAL A 497 -13.76 1.19 6.94
CA VAL A 497 -15.15 0.76 6.70
C VAL A 497 -15.16 -0.77 6.67
N LEU A 498 -15.25 -1.37 7.84
CA LEU A 498 -15.12 -2.82 8.02
C LEU A 498 -16.49 -3.51 7.88
N GLY A 499 -16.55 -4.58 7.10
CA GLY A 499 -17.74 -5.46 7.06
C GLY A 499 -17.75 -6.41 8.24
N HIS A 500 -18.88 -6.47 8.94
CA HIS A 500 -19.07 -7.35 10.09
C HIS A 500 -20.45 -8.01 10.04
N ASP A 501 -20.56 -9.21 10.63
CA ASP A 501 -21.82 -9.96 10.64
C ASP A 501 -22.81 -9.43 11.69
N ASP A 502 -22.31 -8.88 12.81
CA ASP A 502 -23.16 -8.46 13.92
C ASP A 502 -24.22 -7.42 13.55
N PRO A 503 -23.89 -6.32 12.83
CA PRO A 503 -24.92 -5.38 12.38
C PRO A 503 -25.97 -6.02 11.46
N THR A 504 -25.56 -6.97 10.63
CA THR A 504 -26.48 -7.72 9.77
C THR A 504 -27.42 -8.59 10.59
N MET A 505 -26.89 -9.29 11.60
CA MET A 505 -27.68 -10.14 12.50
C MET A 505 -28.65 -9.32 13.35
N ILE A 506 -28.22 -8.18 13.88
CA ILE A 506 -29.07 -7.24 14.63
C ILE A 506 -30.23 -6.77 13.76
N ARG A 507 -29.96 -6.36 12.52
CA ARG A 507 -31.00 -5.97 11.56
C ARG A 507 -31.98 -7.10 11.31
N LYS A 508 -31.49 -8.33 11.12
CA LYS A 508 -32.36 -9.49 10.92
C LYS A 508 -33.24 -9.78 12.13
N LEU A 509 -32.70 -9.67 13.33
CA LEU A 509 -33.46 -9.83 14.57
C LEU A 509 -34.53 -8.75 14.71
N GLN A 510 -34.21 -7.49 14.37
CA GLN A 510 -35.19 -6.40 14.33
C GLN A 510 -36.33 -6.68 13.35
N ASP A 511 -36.00 -7.13 12.15
CA ASP A 511 -37.01 -7.46 11.13
C ASP A 511 -37.94 -8.60 11.57
N LEU A 512 -37.41 -9.57 12.30
CA LEU A 512 -38.18 -10.73 12.79
C LEU A 512 -39.01 -10.44 14.04
N SER A 513 -38.49 -9.62 14.96
CA SER A 513 -39.15 -9.34 16.25
C SER A 513 -40.00 -8.09 16.26
N GLY A 514 -39.71 -7.14 15.35
CA GLY A 514 -40.31 -5.79 15.38
C GLY A 514 -39.80 -4.91 16.52
N ILE A 515 -38.76 -5.34 17.26
CA ILE A 515 -38.19 -4.61 18.40
C ILE A 515 -37.00 -3.79 17.89
N ASP A 516 -36.97 -2.48 18.23
CA ASP A 516 -35.80 -1.66 17.98
C ASP A 516 -34.65 -2.08 18.92
N PRO A 517 -33.45 -2.39 18.40
CA PRO A 517 -32.31 -2.74 19.22
C PRO A 517 -31.94 -1.70 20.28
N ASN A 518 -32.21 -0.42 20.01
CA ASN A 518 -31.97 0.69 20.94
C ASN A 518 -32.91 0.68 22.16
N ASP A 519 -34.06 -0.02 22.07
CA ASP A 519 -35.03 -0.14 23.15
C ASP A 519 -34.74 -1.32 24.08
N ILE A 520 -33.73 -2.14 23.78
CA ILE A 520 -33.35 -3.30 24.59
C ILE A 520 -32.58 -2.81 25.83
N PRO A 521 -33.04 -3.16 27.06
CA PRO A 521 -32.32 -2.82 28.28
C PRO A 521 -30.91 -3.43 28.28
N MET A 522 -29.93 -2.68 28.77
CA MET A 522 -28.54 -3.09 28.88
C MET A 522 -28.17 -3.57 30.29
N ASP A 523 -29.13 -3.90 31.14
CA ASP A 523 -28.97 -4.38 32.54
C ASP A 523 -29.16 -5.89 32.71
#